data_3d125f3cb994d26500a1ed07a8be19c9
#
_entry.id   3d125f3cb994d26500a1ed07a8be19c9
#
_cell.length_a   1.000
_cell.length_b   1.000
_cell.length_c   1.000
_cell.angle_alpha   90.00
_cell.angle_beta   90.00
_cell.angle_gamma   90.00
#
_symmetry.space_group_name_H-M   'P 1'
#
loop_
_entity.id
_entity.type
_entity.pdbx_description
1 polymer ?
#
loop_
_entity_poly.entity_id
_entity_poly.type
_entity_poly.pdbx_seq_one_letter_code
_entity_poly.pdbx_strand_id
1 'polypeptide(L)'
;ALISAKVDAVFTPTDNVIMAAELAIADDLAKAGIPHYTGADSFVRNGAFATCGVNYTELGARTATLAYQAMTQGMDGMEDYYRMDGGIITVNTDTAAVLKADYSVFAQMAQLVEVTTTKD
;
A
#
# COMPACT_ATOMS: atom_id res chain seq x y z
N ALA A 1 -22.83 2.31 2.62
CA ALA A 1 -23.02 3.13 1.41
C ALA A 1 -22.36 2.45 0.19
N LEU A 2 -21.03 2.23 0.14
CA LEU A 2 -20.33 1.68 -1.04
C LEU A 2 -20.80 0.27 -1.43
N ILE A 3 -20.98 -0.63 -0.46
CA ILE A 3 -21.50 -1.98 -0.69
C ILE A 3 -22.92 -1.92 -1.30
N SER A 4 -23.79 -1.05 -0.76
CA SER A 4 -25.15 -0.86 -1.30
C SER A 4 -25.15 -0.24 -2.69
N ALA A 5 -24.12 0.54 -3.03
CA ALA A 5 -23.92 1.11 -4.36
C ALA A 5 -23.36 0.10 -5.38
N LYS A 6 -22.95 -1.10 -4.92
CA LYS A 6 -22.39 -2.19 -5.74
C LYS A 6 -21.20 -1.71 -6.60
N VAL A 7 -20.28 -1.00 -5.95
CA VAL A 7 -19.04 -0.56 -6.62
C VAL A 7 -18.15 -1.76 -6.95
N ASP A 8 -17.36 -1.66 -8.01
CA ASP A 8 -16.48 -2.75 -8.47
C ASP A 8 -15.21 -2.86 -7.64
N ALA A 9 -14.77 -1.75 -7.02
CA ALA A 9 -13.60 -1.68 -6.15
C ALA A 9 -13.69 -0.47 -5.22
N VAL A 10 -12.93 -0.51 -4.11
CA VAL A 10 -12.77 0.61 -3.19
C VAL A 10 -11.29 0.96 -3.09
N PHE A 11 -10.98 2.25 -3.07
CA PHE A 11 -9.66 2.76 -2.74
C PHE A 11 -9.76 3.68 -1.52
N THR A 12 -8.91 3.43 -0.52
CA THR A 12 -8.75 4.31 0.65
C THR A 12 -7.36 4.94 0.64
N PRO A 13 -7.26 6.27 0.74
CA PRO A 13 -5.98 6.94 0.89
C PRO A 13 -5.37 6.66 2.27
N THR A 14 -4.08 6.96 2.43
CA THR A 14 -3.39 6.88 3.72
C THR A 14 -3.90 7.98 4.65
N ASP A 15 -4.81 7.62 5.53
CA ASP A 15 -5.48 8.53 6.47
C ASP A 15 -5.67 7.86 7.83
N ASN A 16 -5.37 8.57 8.92
CA ASN A 16 -5.39 8.00 10.27
C ASN A 16 -6.81 7.64 10.75
N VAL A 17 -7.82 8.37 10.30
CA VAL A 17 -9.22 8.10 10.68
C VAL A 17 -9.69 6.82 9.99
N ILE A 18 -9.39 6.67 8.71
CA ILE A 18 -9.71 5.46 7.94
C ILE A 18 -8.95 4.26 8.52
N MET A 19 -7.66 4.43 8.85
CA MET A 19 -6.84 3.37 9.43
C MET A 19 -7.43 2.84 10.75
N ALA A 20 -7.97 3.71 11.59
CA ALA A 20 -8.61 3.30 12.84
C ALA A 20 -9.87 2.44 12.63
N ALA A 21 -10.54 2.58 11.48
CA ALA A 21 -11.74 1.80 11.13
C ALA A 21 -11.44 0.62 10.19
N GLU A 22 -10.19 0.45 9.77
CA GLU A 22 -9.80 -0.43 8.67
C GLU A 22 -10.22 -1.89 8.87
N LEU A 23 -10.01 -2.45 10.06
CA LEU A 23 -10.37 -3.85 10.35
C LEU A 23 -11.86 -4.14 10.08
N ALA A 24 -12.74 -3.21 10.47
CA ALA A 24 -14.18 -3.36 10.23
C ALA A 24 -14.53 -3.17 8.74
N ILE A 25 -13.91 -2.20 8.08
CA ILE A 25 -14.17 -1.88 6.67
C ILE A 25 -13.67 -3.01 5.76
N ALA A 26 -12.47 -3.52 6.00
CA ALA A 26 -11.84 -4.54 5.15
C ALA A 26 -12.65 -5.85 5.15
N ASP A 27 -13.08 -6.32 6.31
CA ASP A 27 -13.87 -7.54 6.45
C ASP A 27 -15.23 -7.43 5.74
N ASP A 28 -15.93 -6.31 5.91
CA ASP A 28 -17.22 -6.06 5.26
C ASP A 28 -17.09 -6.01 3.72
N LEU A 29 -16.05 -5.37 3.21
CA LEU A 29 -15.79 -5.29 1.77
C LEU A 29 -15.41 -6.65 1.19
N ALA A 30 -14.54 -7.40 1.86
CA ALA A 30 -14.13 -8.74 1.43
C ALA A 30 -15.33 -9.69 1.38
N LYS A 31 -16.20 -9.70 2.40
CA LYS A 31 -17.44 -10.48 2.41
C LYS A 31 -18.42 -10.09 1.32
N ALA A 32 -18.42 -8.81 0.93
CA ALA A 32 -19.24 -8.32 -0.18
C ALA A 32 -18.63 -8.62 -1.56
N GLY A 33 -17.44 -9.21 -1.62
CA GLY A 33 -16.73 -9.51 -2.87
C GLY A 33 -16.13 -8.28 -3.54
N ILE A 34 -15.90 -7.19 -2.79
CA ILE A 34 -15.39 -5.92 -3.32
C ILE A 34 -13.91 -5.80 -2.96
N PRO A 35 -12.99 -5.78 -3.94
CA PRO A 35 -11.57 -5.61 -3.68
C PRO A 35 -11.29 -4.21 -3.11
N HIS A 36 -10.54 -4.19 -2.02
CA HIS A 36 -10.17 -2.97 -1.32
C HIS A 36 -8.69 -2.67 -1.54
N TYR A 37 -8.40 -1.65 -2.32
CA TYR A 37 -7.06 -1.12 -2.54
C TYR A 37 -6.77 0.04 -1.60
N THR A 38 -5.51 0.24 -1.25
CA THR A 38 -5.15 1.22 -0.22
C THR A 38 -3.79 1.88 -0.49
N GLY A 39 -3.53 2.99 0.19
CA GLY A 39 -2.29 3.76 0.04
C GLY A 39 -1.12 3.27 0.90
N ALA A 40 -1.31 2.30 1.82
CA ALA A 40 -0.26 1.84 2.71
C ALA A 40 -0.35 0.35 3.03
N ASP A 41 0.80 -0.30 3.27
CA ASP A 41 0.89 -1.74 3.56
C ASP A 41 0.28 -2.12 4.92
N SER A 42 0.25 -1.21 5.88
CA SER A 42 -0.42 -1.41 7.17
C SER A 42 -1.90 -1.74 7.02
N PHE A 43 -2.60 -1.10 6.07
CA PHE A 43 -3.99 -1.43 5.76
C PHE A 43 -4.14 -2.82 5.16
N VAL A 44 -3.19 -3.25 4.31
CA VAL A 44 -3.19 -4.60 3.74
C VAL A 44 -3.00 -5.65 4.83
N ARG A 45 -2.13 -5.40 5.80
CA ARG A 45 -1.96 -6.27 6.98
C ARG A 45 -3.19 -6.32 7.88
N ASN A 46 -4.03 -5.29 7.84
CA ASN A 46 -5.31 -5.24 8.53
C ASN A 46 -6.48 -5.82 7.73
N GLY A 47 -6.24 -6.36 6.53
CA GLY A 47 -7.25 -7.06 5.75
C GLY A 47 -7.65 -6.40 4.44
N ALA A 48 -7.13 -5.23 4.06
CA ALA A 48 -7.30 -4.72 2.71
C ALA A 48 -6.64 -5.67 1.67
N PHE A 49 -7.11 -5.66 0.43
CA PHE A 49 -6.65 -6.61 -0.59
C PHE A 49 -5.22 -6.33 -1.02
N ALA A 50 -4.93 -5.11 -1.47
CA ALA A 50 -3.62 -4.80 -2.01
C ALA A 50 -3.27 -3.32 -1.95
N THR A 51 -1.97 -3.03 -1.98
CA THR A 51 -1.41 -1.68 -2.16
C THR A 51 -0.22 -1.72 -3.11
N CYS A 52 0.01 -0.61 -3.81
CA CYS A 52 1.30 -0.33 -4.45
C CYS A 52 1.96 0.80 -3.65
N GLY A 53 2.98 0.46 -2.90
CA GLY A 53 3.62 1.35 -1.93
C GLY A 53 5.09 1.61 -2.21
N VAL A 54 5.69 2.40 -1.34
CA VAL A 54 7.10 2.79 -1.37
C VAL A 54 7.90 1.86 -0.47
N ASN A 55 9.10 1.48 -0.92
CA ASN A 55 10.07 0.83 -0.06
C ASN A 55 10.68 1.87 0.90
N TYR A 56 10.22 1.90 2.14
CA TYR A 56 10.68 2.86 3.14
C TYR A 56 12.16 2.70 3.52
N THR A 57 12.74 1.51 3.38
CA THR A 57 14.17 1.28 3.59
C THR A 57 15.00 1.99 2.51
N GLU A 58 14.60 1.84 1.25
CA GLU A 58 15.24 2.53 0.13
C GLU A 58 15.04 4.04 0.20
N LEU A 59 13.84 4.48 0.57
CA LEU A 59 13.55 5.92 0.78
C LEU A 59 14.46 6.50 1.86
N GLY A 60 14.62 5.81 3.00
CA GLY A 60 15.52 6.22 4.07
C GLY A 60 16.98 6.29 3.63
N ALA A 61 17.48 5.30 2.91
CA ALA A 61 18.83 5.29 2.36
C ALA A 61 19.07 6.43 1.35
N ARG A 62 18.08 6.69 0.49
CA ARG A 62 18.13 7.80 -0.46
C ARG A 62 18.13 9.15 0.25
N THR A 63 17.28 9.32 1.27
CA THR A 63 17.22 10.52 2.10
C THR A 63 18.57 10.80 2.77
N ALA A 64 19.20 9.78 3.34
CA ALA A 64 20.54 9.92 3.95
C ALA A 64 21.61 10.33 2.92
N THR A 65 21.56 9.77 1.70
CA THR A 65 22.45 10.14 0.61
C THR A 65 22.28 11.62 0.22
N LEU A 66 21.04 12.07 0.05
CA LEU A 66 20.76 13.47 -0.29
C LEU A 66 21.20 14.43 0.82
N ALA A 67 20.97 14.08 2.09
CA ALA A 67 21.46 14.85 3.23
C ALA A 67 22.98 14.95 3.24
N TYR A 68 23.67 13.85 3.03
CA TYR A 68 25.15 13.83 2.92
C TYR A 68 25.67 14.73 1.78
N GLN A 69 25.04 14.67 0.61
CA GLN A 69 25.39 15.52 -0.54
C GLN A 69 25.19 17.01 -0.18
N ALA A 70 24.06 17.37 0.40
CA ALA A 70 23.79 18.75 0.82
C ALA A 70 24.81 19.27 1.83
N MET A 71 25.20 18.43 2.78
CA MET A 71 26.19 18.80 3.83
C MET A 71 27.62 18.94 3.31
N THR A 72 28.01 18.16 2.30
CA THR A 72 29.42 18.10 1.85
C THR A 72 29.67 18.88 0.56
N GLN A 73 28.68 19.02 -0.30
CA GLN A 73 28.79 19.63 -1.63
C GLN A 73 27.94 20.91 -1.75
N GLY A 74 27.10 21.20 -0.75
CA GLY A 74 26.11 22.25 -0.83
C GLY A 74 24.85 21.82 -1.58
N MET A 75 23.89 22.73 -1.68
CA MET A 75 22.61 22.47 -2.34
C MET A 75 22.56 22.89 -3.81
N ASP A 76 23.63 23.52 -4.30
CA ASP A 76 23.70 23.99 -5.68
C ASP A 76 23.65 22.78 -6.64
N GLY A 77 22.67 22.80 -7.56
CA GLY A 77 22.45 21.73 -8.51
C GLY A 77 21.68 20.52 -7.98
N MET A 78 21.25 20.54 -6.72
CA MET A 78 20.29 19.54 -6.23
C MET A 78 18.87 19.91 -6.67
N GLU A 79 18.05 18.88 -6.94
CA GLU A 79 16.63 19.08 -7.16
C GLU A 79 15.92 19.47 -5.86
N ASP A 80 14.88 20.30 -5.95
CA ASP A 80 14.11 20.77 -4.79
C ASP A 80 13.38 19.63 -4.05
N TYR A 81 13.09 18.55 -4.75
CA TYR A 81 12.47 17.35 -4.20
C TYR A 81 12.90 16.09 -4.95
N TYR A 82 12.83 14.96 -4.28
CA TYR A 82 12.99 13.65 -4.88
C TYR A 82 11.68 12.88 -4.77
N ARG A 83 11.14 12.42 -5.90
CA ARG A 83 9.98 11.54 -5.95
C ARG A 83 10.46 10.09 -6.15
N MET A 84 10.13 9.24 -5.22
CA MET A 84 10.35 7.82 -5.35
C MET A 84 9.17 7.17 -6.07
N ASP A 85 9.45 6.41 -7.13
CA ASP A 85 8.42 5.60 -7.78
C ASP A 85 8.03 4.43 -6.88
N GLY A 86 6.75 4.02 -6.94
CA GLY A 86 6.28 2.86 -6.21
C GLY A 86 7.05 1.60 -6.65
N GLY A 87 7.56 0.83 -5.70
CA GLY A 87 8.43 -0.32 -5.99
C GLY A 87 7.96 -1.63 -5.38
N ILE A 88 6.95 -1.60 -4.51
CA ILE A 88 6.44 -2.79 -3.82
C ILE A 88 4.93 -2.88 -3.95
N ILE A 89 4.44 -4.02 -4.40
CA ILE A 89 3.02 -4.38 -4.29
C ILE A 89 2.90 -5.35 -3.12
N THR A 90 2.11 -4.97 -2.11
CA THR A 90 1.76 -5.86 -0.99
C THR A 90 0.35 -6.37 -1.19
N VAL A 91 0.16 -7.69 -1.06
CA VAL A 91 -1.13 -8.38 -1.20
C VAL A 91 -1.44 -9.17 0.05
N ASN A 92 -2.67 -9.06 0.55
CA ASN A 92 -3.18 -9.93 1.61
C ASN A 92 -3.73 -11.22 1.00
N THR A 93 -3.07 -12.34 1.29
CA THR A 93 -3.44 -13.65 0.72
C THR A 93 -4.73 -14.20 1.31
N ASP A 94 -5.06 -13.89 2.57
CA ASP A 94 -6.34 -14.29 3.17
C ASP A 94 -7.50 -13.58 2.47
N THR A 95 -7.38 -12.27 2.24
CA THR A 95 -8.38 -11.47 1.54
C THR A 95 -8.48 -11.87 0.07
N ALA A 96 -7.36 -12.13 -0.60
CA ALA A 96 -7.33 -12.64 -1.97
C ALA A 96 -8.11 -13.95 -2.10
N ALA A 97 -7.95 -14.87 -1.14
CA ALA A 97 -8.69 -16.13 -1.11
C ALA A 97 -10.20 -15.93 -0.94
N VAL A 98 -10.63 -15.02 -0.06
CA VAL A 98 -12.05 -14.68 0.12
C VAL A 98 -12.65 -14.09 -1.15
N LEU A 99 -11.93 -13.17 -1.80
CA LEU A 99 -12.34 -12.52 -3.05
C LEU A 99 -12.24 -13.46 -4.26
N LYS A 100 -11.53 -14.60 -4.15
CA LYS A 100 -11.14 -15.48 -5.27
C LYS A 100 -10.40 -14.70 -6.37
N ALA A 101 -9.59 -13.74 -5.97
CA ALA A 101 -8.88 -12.84 -6.86
C ALA A 101 -7.58 -13.48 -7.35
N ASP A 102 -7.37 -13.48 -8.67
CA ASP A 102 -6.07 -13.76 -9.26
C ASP A 102 -5.25 -12.47 -9.31
N TYR A 103 -4.14 -12.45 -8.59
CA TYR A 103 -3.21 -11.32 -8.53
C TYR A 103 -1.84 -11.65 -9.13
N SER A 104 -1.72 -12.74 -9.87
CA SER A 104 -0.46 -13.19 -10.46
C SER A 104 0.22 -12.13 -11.36
N VAL A 105 -0.57 -11.27 -11.98
CA VAL A 105 -0.10 -10.15 -12.79
C VAL A 105 0.74 -9.14 -12.00
N PHE A 106 0.53 -9.02 -10.69
CA PHE A 106 1.24 -8.04 -9.85
C PHE A 106 2.74 -8.33 -9.76
N ALA A 107 3.14 -9.61 -9.83
CA ALA A 107 4.55 -10.00 -9.85
C ALA A 107 5.30 -9.53 -11.12
N GLN A 108 4.57 -9.19 -12.18
CA GLN A 108 5.14 -8.64 -13.41
C GLN A 108 5.24 -7.11 -13.38
N MET A 109 4.53 -6.45 -12.45
CA MET A 109 4.45 -4.99 -12.35
C MET A 109 5.48 -4.40 -11.41
N ALA A 110 5.74 -5.08 -10.28
CA ALA A 110 6.67 -4.63 -9.23
C ALA A 110 7.07 -5.80 -8.34
N GLN A 111 7.95 -5.53 -7.36
CA GLN A 111 8.26 -6.50 -6.32
C GLN A 111 6.98 -6.87 -5.55
N LEU A 112 6.59 -8.15 -5.59
CA LEU A 112 5.42 -8.64 -4.88
C LEU A 112 5.81 -9.09 -3.46
N VAL A 113 5.07 -8.63 -2.47
CA VAL A 113 5.15 -9.06 -1.08
C VAL A 113 3.79 -9.60 -0.67
N GLU A 114 3.75 -10.84 -0.23
CA GLU A 114 2.56 -11.51 0.27
C GLU A 114 2.52 -11.45 1.80
N VAL A 115 1.35 -11.09 2.33
CA VAL A 115 1.10 -11.02 3.77
C VAL A 115 -0.22 -11.69 4.10
N THR A 116 -0.38 -12.08 5.37
CA THR A 116 -1.66 -12.53 5.93
C THR A 116 -2.22 -11.43 6.83
N THR A 117 -3.51 -11.51 7.13
CA THR A 117 -4.14 -10.58 8.07
C THR A 117 -3.55 -10.77 9.47
N THR A 118 -3.05 -9.69 10.06
CA THR A 118 -2.57 -9.69 11.45
C THR A 118 -3.77 -9.91 12.37
N LYS A 119 -3.75 -11.00 13.11
CA LYS A 119 -4.74 -11.29 14.16
C LYS A 119 -4.10 -10.90 15.48
N ASP A 120 -4.54 -9.79 16.06
CA ASP A 120 -4.26 -9.45 17.44
C ASP A 120 -5.19 -10.22 18.39
#